data_1f70cb909c255723c7cd11d826690351
#
_entry.id   1f70cb909c255723c7cd11d826690351
#
_cell.length_a   1.000
_cell.length_b   1.000
_cell.length_c   1.000
_cell.angle_alpha   90.00
_cell.angle_beta   90.00
_cell.angle_gamma   90.00
#
_symmetry.space_group_name_H-M   'P 1'
#
loop_
_entity.id
_entity.type
_entity.pdbx_description
1 polymer ?
#
loop_
_entity_poly.entity_id
_entity_poly.type
_entity_poly.pdbx_seq_one_letter_code
_entity_poly.pdbx_strand_id
1 'polypeptide(L)'
;MLIYCYDAYCGWCYGFSPVMQKVAEAFKDKLDIEVLSGGMILPEKPVPISKTAGYIANAYKGVEEMTGIKFGQDYLWHIFNADESDWYPNSEKPAIALCIFRDYYPEKVV
;
A
#
# COMPACT_ATOMS: atom_id res chain seq x y z
N MET A 1 20.73 4.21 9.06
CA MET A 1 19.75 3.41 8.27
C MET A 1 18.33 3.91 8.54
N LEU A 2 17.54 4.01 7.50
CA LEU A 2 16.10 4.30 7.58
C LEU A 2 15.31 3.01 7.32
N ILE A 3 14.40 2.65 8.21
CA ILE A 3 13.48 1.53 8.01
C ILE A 3 12.13 2.10 7.63
N TYR A 4 11.66 1.75 6.44
CA TYR A 4 10.36 2.18 5.91
C TYR A 4 9.39 1.01 5.93
N CYS A 5 8.38 1.11 6.80
CA CYS A 5 7.32 0.12 6.89
C CYS A 5 6.08 0.61 6.14
N TYR A 6 5.54 -0.22 5.26
CA TYR A 6 4.30 0.09 4.56
C TYR A 6 3.46 -1.17 4.37
N ASP A 7 2.25 -1.00 3.89
CA ASP A 7 1.38 -2.12 3.52
C ASP A 7 0.67 -1.81 2.20
N ALA A 8 0.51 -2.85 1.37
CA ALA A 8 -0.12 -2.70 0.06
C ALA A 8 -1.59 -2.26 0.13
N TYR A 9 -2.25 -2.48 1.27
CA TYR A 9 -3.64 -2.08 1.48
C TYR A 9 -3.79 -0.78 2.28
N CYS A 10 -2.69 -0.12 2.59
CA CYS A 10 -2.70 1.13 3.35
C CYS A 10 -2.82 2.33 2.39
N GLY A 11 -3.96 2.99 2.38
CA GLY A 11 -4.20 4.16 1.52
C GLY A 11 -3.24 5.32 1.79
N TRP A 12 -2.92 5.58 3.06
CA TRP A 12 -1.95 6.61 3.43
C TRP A 12 -0.54 6.25 2.99
N CYS A 13 -0.17 4.98 3.01
CA CYS A 13 1.12 4.52 2.47
C CYS A 13 1.20 4.78 0.96
N TYR A 14 0.12 4.51 0.24
CA TYR A 14 0.03 4.84 -1.18
C TYR A 14 0.22 6.34 -1.41
N GLY A 15 -0.47 7.18 -0.64
CA GLY A 15 -0.35 8.64 -0.73
C GLY A 15 1.03 9.16 -0.37
N PHE A 16 1.74 8.49 0.53
CA PHE A 16 3.08 8.88 0.97
C PHE A 16 4.20 8.38 0.05
N SER A 17 3.92 7.43 -0.82
CA SER A 17 4.93 6.80 -1.68
C SER A 17 5.77 7.79 -2.50
N PRO A 18 5.22 8.88 -3.10
CA PRO A 18 6.03 9.84 -3.82
C PRO A 18 7.04 10.58 -2.92
N VAL A 19 6.69 10.79 -1.65
CA VAL A 19 7.62 11.41 -0.67
C VAL A 19 8.79 10.49 -0.42
N MET A 20 8.53 9.19 -0.20
CA MET A 20 9.60 8.21 0.01
C MET A 20 10.48 8.04 -1.21
N GLN A 21 9.93 8.10 -2.41
CA GLN A 21 10.72 8.07 -3.63
C GLN A 21 11.69 9.26 -3.70
N LYS A 22 11.23 10.45 -3.35
CA LYS A 22 12.09 11.65 -3.29
C LYS A 22 13.17 11.54 -2.23
N VAL A 23 12.83 11.00 -1.06
CA VAL A 23 13.81 10.76 0.01
C VAL A 23 14.88 9.77 -0.45
N ALA A 24 14.46 8.65 -1.04
CA ALA A 24 15.39 7.64 -1.54
C ALA A 24 16.33 8.21 -2.61
N GLU A 25 15.82 9.02 -3.50
CA GLU A 25 16.62 9.66 -4.55
C GLU A 25 17.59 10.69 -3.98
N ALA A 26 17.12 11.56 -3.07
CA ALA A 26 17.93 12.62 -2.48
C ALA A 26 19.07 12.11 -1.61
N PHE A 27 18.89 10.97 -0.96
CA PHE A 27 19.87 10.39 -0.03
C PHE A 27 20.48 9.08 -0.52
N LYS A 28 20.44 8.84 -1.83
CA LYS A 28 20.86 7.59 -2.48
C LYS A 28 22.24 7.07 -2.03
N ASP A 29 23.22 7.97 -1.88
CA ASP A 29 24.58 7.62 -1.51
C ASP A 29 24.90 7.91 -0.04
N LYS A 30 23.92 8.32 0.75
CA LYS A 30 24.11 8.77 2.14
C LYS A 30 23.30 7.99 3.16
N LEU A 31 22.27 7.28 2.72
CA LEU A 31 21.32 6.63 3.61
C LEU A 31 20.90 5.29 3.06
N ASP A 32 21.12 4.24 3.83
CA ASP A 32 20.56 2.93 3.53
C ASP A 32 19.10 2.90 3.95
N ILE A 33 18.24 2.44 3.04
CA ILE A 33 16.80 2.31 3.27
C ILE A 33 16.41 0.84 3.19
N GLU A 34 15.84 0.31 4.27
CA GLU A 34 15.25 -1.01 4.30
C GLU A 34 13.73 -0.87 4.25
N VAL A 35 13.08 -1.65 3.38
CA VAL A 35 11.62 -1.64 3.21
C VAL A 35 11.04 -2.92 3.78
N LEU A 36 10.06 -2.78 4.67
CA LEU A 36 9.37 -3.90 5.31
C LEU A 36 7.87 -3.79 5.07
N SER A 37 7.21 -4.94 4.88
CA SER A 37 5.75 -4.98 4.86
C SER A 37 5.21 -5.05 6.29
N GLY A 38 4.18 -4.23 6.57
CA GLY A 38 3.59 -4.14 7.89
C GLY A 38 2.62 -5.27 8.25
N GLY A 39 2.16 -6.05 7.28
CA GLY A 39 1.21 -7.13 7.53
C GLY A 39 -0.13 -6.64 8.10
N MET A 40 -0.66 -5.54 7.60
CA MET A 40 -1.83 -4.86 8.16
C MET A 40 -3.09 -5.72 8.11
N ILE A 41 -3.29 -6.49 7.04
CA ILE A 41 -4.47 -7.34 6.86
C ILE A 41 -4.03 -8.80 6.73
N LEU A 42 -4.09 -9.54 7.84
CA LEU A 42 -3.75 -10.96 7.92
C LEU A 42 -4.87 -11.73 8.63
N PRO A 43 -6.07 -11.82 8.01
CA PRO A 43 -7.19 -12.49 8.66
C PRO A 43 -6.97 -14.01 8.71
N GLU A 44 -7.41 -14.64 9.81
CA GLU A 44 -7.41 -16.13 9.92
C GLU A 44 -8.30 -16.77 8.86
N LYS A 45 -9.40 -16.10 8.52
CA LYS A 45 -10.35 -16.53 7.48
C LYS A 45 -10.50 -15.42 6.45
N PRO A 46 -10.67 -15.76 5.17
CA PRO A 46 -10.90 -14.75 4.15
C PRO A 46 -12.10 -13.85 4.48
N VAL A 47 -11.89 -12.53 4.36
CA VAL A 47 -12.92 -11.51 4.62
C VAL A 47 -13.08 -10.67 3.35
N PRO A 48 -14.32 -10.56 2.82
CA PRO A 48 -14.53 -9.80 1.58
C PRO A 48 -14.31 -8.30 1.78
N ILE A 49 -13.95 -7.60 0.70
CA ILE A 49 -13.73 -6.15 0.71
C ILE A 49 -14.97 -5.38 1.20
N SER A 50 -16.17 -5.94 1.06
CA SER A 50 -17.41 -5.32 1.52
C SER A 50 -17.42 -4.98 3.02
N LYS A 51 -16.62 -5.67 3.82
CA LYS A 51 -16.52 -5.39 5.26
C LYS A 51 -15.82 -4.05 5.58
N THR A 52 -14.96 -3.58 4.71
CA THR A 52 -14.18 -2.35 4.91
C THR A 52 -14.48 -1.27 3.87
N ALA A 53 -15.19 -1.60 2.81
CA ALA A 53 -15.45 -0.69 1.69
C ALA A 53 -16.18 0.59 2.12
N GLY A 54 -17.11 0.51 3.06
CA GLY A 54 -17.82 1.70 3.57
C GLY A 54 -16.87 2.70 4.22
N TYR A 55 -15.93 2.23 5.03
CA TYR A 55 -14.91 3.08 5.62
C TYR A 55 -14.02 3.73 4.54
N ILE A 56 -13.56 2.95 3.57
CA ILE A 56 -12.71 3.43 2.49
C ILE A 56 -13.46 4.46 1.62
N ALA A 57 -14.71 4.20 1.31
CA ALA A 57 -15.55 5.11 0.51
C ALA A 57 -15.67 6.50 1.16
N ASN A 58 -15.65 6.57 2.50
CA ASN A 58 -15.70 7.84 3.23
C ASN A 58 -14.32 8.47 3.43
N ALA A 59 -13.24 7.69 3.39
CA ALA A 59 -11.90 8.15 3.76
C ALA A 59 -10.99 8.48 2.57
N TYR A 60 -11.19 7.88 1.40
CA TYR A 60 -10.23 7.98 0.30
C TYR A 60 -10.03 9.40 -0.22
N LYS A 61 -11.08 10.23 -0.22
CA LYS A 61 -10.98 11.63 -0.68
C LYS A 61 -10.06 12.46 0.22
N GLY A 62 -10.08 12.22 1.53
CA GLY A 62 -9.18 12.87 2.46
C GLY A 62 -7.72 12.56 2.18
N VAL A 63 -7.42 11.30 1.83
CA VAL A 63 -6.07 10.90 1.41
C VAL A 63 -5.67 11.63 0.13
N GLU A 64 -6.56 11.68 -0.86
CA GLU A 64 -6.30 12.39 -2.13
C GLU A 64 -6.05 13.88 -1.90
N GLU A 65 -6.85 14.52 -1.05
CA GLU A 65 -6.72 15.95 -0.76
C GLU A 65 -5.41 16.29 -0.06
N MET A 66 -5.00 15.47 0.91
CA MET A 66 -3.78 15.73 1.68
C MET A 66 -2.49 15.36 0.94
N THR A 67 -2.54 14.36 0.07
CA THR A 67 -1.33 13.82 -0.56
C THR A 67 -1.17 14.21 -2.04
N GLY A 68 -2.25 14.61 -2.70
CA GLY A 68 -2.27 14.87 -4.14
C GLY A 68 -2.32 13.61 -5.00
N ILE A 69 -2.28 12.42 -4.40
CA ILE A 69 -2.42 11.14 -5.10
C ILE A 69 -3.88 10.92 -5.48
N LYS A 70 -4.11 10.25 -6.61
CA LYS A 70 -5.44 9.82 -7.03
C LYS A 70 -5.54 8.31 -7.03
N PHE A 71 -6.59 7.79 -6.39
CA PHE A 71 -6.87 6.35 -6.45
C PHE A 71 -7.38 5.96 -7.84
N GLY A 72 -6.98 4.77 -8.29
CA GLY A 72 -7.37 4.25 -9.60
C GLY A 72 -8.86 3.95 -9.70
N GLN A 73 -9.43 4.10 -10.91
CA GLN A 73 -10.84 3.86 -11.14
C GLN A 73 -11.24 2.39 -10.89
N ASP A 74 -10.38 1.45 -11.26
CA ASP A 74 -10.63 0.02 -11.00
C ASP A 74 -10.70 -0.29 -9.51
N TYR A 75 -9.78 0.29 -8.73
CA TYR A 75 -9.80 0.15 -7.28
C TYR A 75 -11.11 0.71 -6.69
N LEU A 76 -11.47 1.94 -7.08
CA LEU A 76 -12.68 2.59 -6.58
C LEU A 76 -13.95 1.84 -6.99
N TRP A 77 -13.96 1.21 -8.17
CA TRP A 77 -15.07 0.35 -8.57
C TRP A 77 -15.34 -0.75 -7.54
N HIS A 78 -14.28 -1.44 -7.08
CA HIS A 78 -14.39 -2.49 -6.06
C HIS A 78 -14.85 -1.94 -4.71
N ILE A 79 -14.54 -0.69 -4.40
CA ILE A 79 -14.99 -0.04 -3.16
C ILE A 79 -16.48 0.32 -3.25
N PHE A 80 -16.91 0.93 -4.34
CA PHE A 80 -18.29 1.39 -4.50
C PHE A 80 -19.25 0.29 -4.96
N ASN A 81 -18.73 -0.83 -5.46
CA ASN A 81 -19.51 -2.01 -5.86
C ASN A 81 -19.02 -3.26 -5.09
N ALA A 82 -18.80 -3.08 -3.80
CA ALA A 82 -18.14 -4.10 -2.97
C ALA A 82 -18.92 -5.41 -2.90
N ASP A 83 -20.25 -5.38 -2.99
CA ASP A 83 -21.08 -6.58 -2.99
C ASP A 83 -20.92 -7.42 -4.26
N GLU A 84 -20.47 -6.79 -5.36
CA GLU A 84 -20.19 -7.45 -6.63
C GLU A 84 -18.72 -7.81 -6.79
N SER A 85 -17.84 -7.32 -5.88
CA SER A 85 -16.42 -7.56 -5.93
C SER A 85 -16.05 -8.95 -5.43
N ASP A 86 -15.08 -9.56 -6.09
CA ASP A 86 -14.47 -10.84 -5.68
C ASP A 86 -13.21 -10.64 -4.83
N TRP A 87 -12.94 -9.43 -4.36
CA TRP A 87 -11.75 -9.14 -3.57
C TRP A 87 -11.88 -9.58 -2.11
N TYR A 88 -10.85 -10.31 -1.67
CA TYR A 88 -10.62 -10.70 -0.28
C TYR A 88 -9.22 -10.22 0.11
N PRO A 89 -9.08 -8.98 0.64
CA PRO A 89 -7.77 -8.41 0.95
C PRO A 89 -6.96 -9.27 1.91
N ASN A 90 -5.68 -9.46 1.57
CA ASN A 90 -4.73 -10.18 2.39
C ASN A 90 -3.33 -9.64 2.11
N SER A 91 -2.66 -9.10 3.13
CA SER A 91 -1.33 -8.50 3.01
C SER A 91 -0.21 -9.52 2.80
N GLU A 92 -0.46 -10.80 2.99
CA GLU A 92 0.57 -11.84 2.88
C GLU A 92 1.15 -11.94 1.46
N LYS A 93 0.30 -12.02 0.44
CA LYS A 93 0.76 -12.14 -0.95
C LYS A 93 1.62 -10.96 -1.41
N PRO A 94 1.18 -9.69 -1.23
CA PRO A 94 2.05 -8.57 -1.58
C PRO A 94 3.30 -8.50 -0.70
N ALA A 95 3.25 -8.96 0.56
CA ALA A 95 4.44 -9.03 1.40
C ALA A 95 5.46 -10.03 0.86
N ILE A 96 5.01 -11.20 0.41
CA ILE A 96 5.87 -12.21 -0.23
C ILE A 96 6.48 -11.63 -1.52
N ALA A 97 5.67 -10.97 -2.35
CA ALA A 97 6.16 -10.34 -3.57
C ALA A 97 7.22 -9.28 -3.29
N LEU A 98 7.02 -8.46 -2.24
CA LEU A 98 8.01 -7.48 -1.81
C LEU A 98 9.33 -8.14 -1.39
N CYS A 99 9.27 -9.19 -0.59
CA CYS A 99 10.47 -9.91 -0.13
C CYS A 99 11.27 -10.48 -1.29
N ILE A 100 10.59 -11.07 -2.27
CA ILE A 100 11.24 -11.61 -3.48
C ILE A 100 11.86 -10.46 -4.29
N PHE A 101 11.11 -9.40 -4.53
CA PHE A 101 11.59 -8.24 -5.29
C PHE A 101 12.81 -7.61 -4.63
N ARG A 102 12.78 -7.46 -3.31
CA ARG A 102 13.88 -6.89 -2.52
C ARG A 102 15.16 -7.70 -2.65
N ASP A 103 15.06 -9.04 -2.70
CA ASP A 103 16.23 -9.92 -2.86
C ASP A 103 16.90 -9.74 -4.22
N TYR A 104 16.12 -9.48 -5.27
CA TYR A 104 16.65 -9.29 -6.62
C TYR A 104 17.02 -7.85 -6.96
N TYR A 105 16.29 -6.88 -6.43
CA TYR A 105 16.42 -5.46 -6.77
C TYR A 105 16.36 -4.57 -5.52
N PRO A 106 17.32 -4.73 -4.57
CA PRO A 106 17.25 -3.98 -3.30
C PRO A 106 17.26 -2.46 -3.46
N GLU A 107 17.89 -1.94 -4.52
CA GLU A 107 17.94 -0.50 -4.80
C GLU A 107 16.67 0.07 -5.43
N LYS A 108 15.70 -0.77 -5.78
CA LYS A 108 14.47 -0.37 -6.47
C LYS A 108 13.20 -0.57 -5.63
N VAL A 109 13.33 -0.94 -4.36
CA VAL A 109 12.16 -1.29 -3.53
C VAL A 109 11.35 -0.09 -3.04
N VAL A 110 11.90 1.11 -3.08
CA VAL A 110 11.19 2.32 -2.66
C VAL A 110 10.36 2.96 -3.77
#